data_57aeb1364b822369ceb5d90d804f4144
#
_entry.id   57aeb1364b822369ceb5d90d804f4144
#
_cell.length_a   1.000
_cell.length_b   1.000
_cell.length_c   1.000
_cell.angle_alpha   90.00
_cell.angle_beta   90.00
_cell.angle_gamma   90.00
#
_symmetry.space_group_name_H-M   'P 1'
#
loop_
_entity.id
_entity.type
_entity.pdbx_description
1 polymer ?
#
loop_
_entity_poly.entity_id
_entity_poly.type
_entity_poly.pdbx_seq_one_letter_code
_entity_poly.pdbx_strand_id
1 'polypeptide(L)'
;MSVHHVPIDAQDGFKYHWVGYSHYLALHNLRLADGETFTDGSLVDRRKDLRGMMTFAPAGCRVWGWSIPHAPGQSFTALYLNPRQMEEEVAQKLRHIQSQAKVYFANSALRSTIEKIQWALTDMTPADSMYLESLCLTAVLELCVIQKERLIATARPAGRLARAHEQKIADYVEANLGKDISLNDLAHLAGLSRFHFLRAFKKTTRETPYQYLLRQRIERAQTLLTEGKLSVTDIASAVGFKDATQFIRAFRKKVGVTPGTYREST
;
A
#
# COMPACT_ATOMS: atom_id res chain seq x y z
N MET A 1 -0.77 -14.32 -25.90
CA MET A 1 0.17 -14.04 -24.80
C MET A 1 1.48 -14.78 -25.11
N SER A 2 2.63 -14.13 -24.87
CA SER A 2 3.93 -14.81 -24.98
C SER A 2 4.76 -14.53 -23.73
N VAL A 3 5.63 -15.48 -23.39
CA VAL A 3 6.53 -15.39 -22.24
C VAL A 3 7.93 -15.80 -22.66
N HIS A 4 8.92 -15.09 -22.16
CA HIS A 4 10.33 -15.30 -22.52
C HIS A 4 11.19 -15.18 -21.25
N HIS A 5 12.08 -16.16 -21.06
CA HIS A 5 13.19 -16.04 -20.12
C HIS A 5 14.44 -15.60 -20.93
N VAL A 6 15.03 -14.47 -20.57
CA VAL A 6 16.11 -13.85 -21.34
C VAL A 6 17.37 -13.79 -20.46
N PRO A 7 18.38 -14.62 -20.74
CA PRO A 7 19.69 -14.47 -20.13
C PRO A 7 20.37 -13.19 -20.65
N ILE A 8 21.18 -12.56 -19.81
CA ILE A 8 21.96 -11.38 -20.16
C ILE A 8 23.44 -11.72 -20.04
N ASP A 9 24.08 -11.85 -21.19
CA ASP A 9 25.51 -12.16 -21.30
C ASP A 9 26.37 -10.93 -21.60
N ALA A 10 25.74 -9.74 -21.73
CA ALA A 10 26.43 -8.51 -22.09
C ALA A 10 27.33 -8.02 -20.94
N GLN A 11 28.64 -8.02 -21.15
CA GLN A 11 29.64 -7.47 -20.22
C GLN A 11 29.77 -5.94 -20.36
N ASP A 12 29.56 -5.40 -21.57
CA ASP A 12 29.81 -3.98 -21.91
C ASP A 12 28.57 -3.08 -21.73
N GLY A 13 27.51 -3.63 -21.16
CA GLY A 13 26.25 -2.92 -21.04
C GLY A 13 25.40 -2.95 -22.31
N PHE A 14 24.16 -2.59 -22.17
CA PHE A 14 23.20 -2.56 -23.27
C PHE A 14 22.22 -1.40 -23.14
N LYS A 15 21.77 -0.89 -24.29
CA LYS A 15 20.64 0.03 -24.36
C LYS A 15 19.38 -0.75 -24.69
N TYR A 16 18.28 -0.33 -24.13
CA TYR A 16 16.98 -0.92 -24.43
C TYR A 16 15.94 0.17 -24.68
N HIS A 17 15.02 -0.14 -25.57
CA HIS A 17 13.86 0.67 -25.83
C HIS A 17 12.69 -0.26 -26.12
N TRP A 18 11.68 -0.18 -25.29
CA TRP A 18 10.45 -0.96 -25.48
C TRP A 18 9.28 -0.01 -25.68
N VAL A 19 8.51 -0.27 -26.71
CA VAL A 19 7.19 0.28 -26.99
C VAL A 19 6.43 -0.77 -27.79
N GLY A 20 5.20 -1.08 -27.39
CA GLY A 20 4.46 -2.15 -28.05
C GLY A 20 2.94 -2.07 -27.84
N TYR A 21 2.23 -2.86 -28.66
CA TYR A 21 0.77 -3.00 -28.58
C TYR A 21 0.31 -3.97 -27.46
N SER A 22 1.24 -4.64 -26.82
CA SER A 22 1.00 -5.52 -25.67
C SER A 22 1.36 -4.81 -24.38
N HIS A 23 0.73 -5.18 -23.26
CA HIS A 23 1.28 -4.83 -21.96
C HIS A 23 2.54 -5.67 -21.71
N TYR A 24 3.51 -5.07 -21.08
CA TYR A 24 4.78 -5.70 -20.70
C TYR A 24 4.85 -5.85 -19.19
N LEU A 25 5.14 -7.06 -18.73
CA LEU A 25 5.41 -7.37 -17.31
C LEU A 25 6.71 -8.17 -17.25
N ALA A 26 7.70 -7.70 -16.51
CA ALA A 26 8.95 -8.41 -16.35
C ALA A 26 9.34 -8.55 -14.86
N LEU A 27 9.90 -9.71 -14.52
CA LEU A 27 10.62 -9.96 -13.27
C LEU A 27 12.12 -9.92 -13.56
N HIS A 28 12.85 -9.10 -12.82
CA HIS A 28 14.28 -8.94 -12.97
C HIS A 28 15.06 -9.77 -11.96
N ASN A 29 16.08 -10.45 -12.45
CA ASN A 29 17.14 -11.05 -11.65
C ASN A 29 18.47 -10.39 -12.04
N LEU A 30 18.51 -9.07 -11.84
CA LEU A 30 19.60 -8.20 -12.29
C LEU A 30 20.24 -7.47 -11.12
N ARG A 31 21.57 -7.41 -11.15
CA ARG A 31 22.35 -6.49 -10.35
C ARG A 31 23.20 -5.65 -11.30
N LEU A 32 23.06 -4.35 -11.23
CA LEU A 32 23.72 -3.43 -12.15
C LEU A 32 24.95 -2.80 -11.49
N ALA A 33 26.03 -2.68 -12.22
CA ALA A 33 27.13 -1.80 -11.87
C ALA A 33 26.71 -0.34 -12.04
N ASP A 34 25.98 -0.04 -13.14
CA ASP A 34 25.37 1.26 -13.39
C ASP A 34 24.19 1.14 -14.35
N GLY A 35 23.31 2.16 -14.42
CA GLY A 35 22.18 2.17 -15.33
C GLY A 35 21.13 3.22 -15.01
N GLU A 36 20.32 3.53 -16.01
CA GLU A 36 19.19 4.45 -15.90
C GLU A 36 18.00 3.91 -16.69
N THR A 37 16.83 3.98 -16.07
CA THR A 37 15.56 3.62 -16.71
C THR A 37 14.63 4.81 -16.76
N PHE A 38 14.05 5.03 -17.90
CA PHE A 38 13.12 6.12 -18.20
C PHE A 38 11.77 5.54 -18.60
N THR A 39 10.71 6.26 -18.27
CA THR A 39 9.34 5.98 -18.73
C THR A 39 8.61 7.27 -19.05
N ASP A 40 7.54 7.22 -19.84
CA ASP A 40 6.71 8.39 -20.12
C ASP A 40 6.15 8.96 -18.80
N GLY A 41 6.52 10.21 -18.49
CA GLY A 41 6.00 10.96 -17.34
C GLY A 41 6.57 10.59 -15.97
N SER A 42 7.63 9.79 -15.88
CA SER A 42 8.26 9.40 -14.62
C SER A 42 9.67 9.96 -14.47
N LEU A 43 10.09 10.13 -13.21
CA LEU A 43 11.48 10.42 -12.88
C LEU A 43 12.37 9.22 -13.25
N VAL A 44 13.61 9.52 -13.59
CA VAL A 44 14.66 8.52 -13.88
C VAL A 44 14.86 7.60 -12.69
N ASP A 45 14.82 6.29 -12.93
CA ASP A 45 15.17 5.30 -11.90
C ASP A 45 16.62 4.83 -12.09
N ARG A 46 17.39 4.85 -11.01
CA ARG A 46 18.83 4.51 -10.96
C ARG A 46 19.15 3.37 -10.01
N ARG A 47 18.18 2.51 -9.73
CA ARG A 47 18.39 1.36 -8.84
C ARG A 47 19.38 0.39 -9.44
N LYS A 48 20.26 -0.11 -8.58
CA LYS A 48 21.31 -1.05 -8.99
C LYS A 48 20.97 -2.51 -8.66
N ASP A 49 20.26 -2.77 -7.58
CA ASP A 49 19.79 -4.12 -7.24
C ASP A 49 18.32 -4.26 -7.64
N LEU A 50 18.10 -4.98 -8.73
CA LEU A 50 16.79 -5.23 -9.31
C LEU A 50 16.29 -6.66 -9.06
N ARG A 51 17.02 -7.46 -8.28
CA ARG A 51 16.65 -8.85 -8.02
C ARG A 51 15.29 -8.94 -7.31
N GLY A 52 14.38 -9.69 -7.91
CA GLY A 52 13.00 -9.82 -7.43
C GLY A 52 12.13 -8.58 -7.63
N MET A 53 12.64 -7.55 -8.29
CA MET A 53 11.86 -6.39 -8.70
C MET A 53 11.16 -6.64 -10.03
N MET A 54 10.02 -6.01 -10.23
CA MET A 54 9.21 -6.15 -11.44
C MET A 54 9.00 -4.82 -12.13
N THR A 55 8.86 -4.86 -13.45
CA THR A 55 8.47 -3.73 -14.28
C THR A 55 7.18 -4.05 -15.01
N PHE A 56 6.20 -3.16 -14.93
CA PHE A 56 4.98 -3.21 -15.73
C PHE A 56 4.88 -1.97 -16.61
N ALA A 57 4.70 -2.16 -17.91
CA ALA A 57 4.41 -1.09 -18.85
C ALA A 57 3.12 -1.42 -19.62
N PRO A 58 2.10 -0.57 -19.54
CA PRO A 58 0.90 -0.70 -20.38
C PRO A 58 1.21 -0.63 -21.86
N ALA A 59 0.33 -1.18 -22.69
CA ALA A 59 0.42 -1.04 -24.13
C ALA A 59 0.49 0.44 -24.52
N GLY A 60 1.39 0.79 -25.42
CA GLY A 60 1.64 2.16 -25.87
C GLY A 60 2.58 2.99 -25.00
N CYS A 61 2.84 2.59 -23.75
CA CYS A 61 3.85 3.25 -22.93
C CYS A 61 5.26 2.89 -23.38
N ARG A 62 6.18 3.86 -23.27
CA ARG A 62 7.59 3.65 -23.56
C ARG A 62 8.36 3.37 -22.26
N VAL A 63 9.26 2.38 -22.34
CA VAL A 63 10.30 2.14 -21.33
C VAL A 63 11.63 2.07 -22.07
N TRP A 64 12.57 2.93 -21.70
CA TRP A 64 13.88 2.95 -22.35
C TRP A 64 14.97 3.25 -21.33
N GLY A 65 16.20 2.96 -21.70
CA GLY A 65 17.32 3.20 -20.81
C GLY A 65 18.59 2.50 -21.27
N TRP A 66 19.52 2.45 -20.33
CA TRP A 66 20.75 1.71 -20.47
C TRP A 66 21.11 1.03 -19.16
N SER A 67 21.83 -0.08 -19.23
CA SER A 67 22.22 -0.87 -18.07
C SER A 67 23.59 -1.50 -18.30
N ILE A 68 24.44 -1.48 -17.27
CA ILE A 68 25.70 -2.21 -17.20
C ILE A 68 25.53 -3.29 -16.13
N PRO A 69 25.45 -4.57 -16.51
CA PRO A 69 25.35 -5.67 -15.54
C PRO A 69 26.61 -5.75 -14.66
N HIS A 70 26.42 -6.11 -13.38
CA HIS A 70 27.55 -6.24 -12.45
C HIS A 70 28.36 -7.50 -12.69
N ALA A 71 27.74 -8.56 -13.20
CA ALA A 71 28.37 -9.88 -13.46
C ALA A 71 27.59 -10.63 -14.54
N PRO A 72 28.20 -11.64 -15.21
CA PRO A 72 27.47 -12.54 -16.10
C PRO A 72 26.46 -13.41 -15.35
N GLY A 73 25.60 -14.11 -16.11
CA GLY A 73 24.61 -15.04 -15.56
C GLY A 73 23.37 -14.37 -14.95
N GLN A 74 23.11 -13.14 -15.32
CA GLN A 74 21.90 -12.43 -14.95
C GLN A 74 20.78 -12.64 -15.99
N SER A 75 19.54 -12.41 -15.58
CA SER A 75 18.41 -12.67 -16.47
C SER A 75 17.18 -11.85 -16.08
N PHE A 76 16.21 -11.85 -16.97
CA PHE A 76 14.84 -11.43 -16.65
C PHE A 76 13.83 -12.33 -17.33
N THR A 77 12.63 -12.42 -16.75
CA THR A 77 11.50 -13.14 -17.33
C THR A 77 10.42 -12.13 -17.71
N ALA A 78 10.07 -12.09 -19.00
CA ALA A 78 9.14 -11.12 -19.55
C ALA A 78 7.86 -11.79 -20.07
N LEU A 79 6.72 -11.23 -19.73
CA LEU A 79 5.39 -11.58 -20.21
C LEU A 79 4.87 -10.45 -21.09
N TYR A 80 4.44 -10.78 -22.28
CA TYR A 80 3.78 -9.86 -23.23
C TYR A 80 2.30 -10.20 -23.28
N LEU A 81 1.47 -9.32 -22.75
CA LEU A 81 0.05 -9.53 -22.56
C LEU A 81 -0.72 -8.74 -23.62
N ASN A 82 -1.16 -9.43 -24.68
CA ASN A 82 -1.96 -8.80 -25.74
C ASN A 82 -3.45 -9.05 -25.47
N PRO A 83 -4.24 -8.01 -25.10
CA PRO A 83 -5.66 -8.16 -24.79
C PRO A 83 -6.51 -8.72 -25.95
N ARG A 84 -6.03 -8.57 -27.22
CA ARG A 84 -6.73 -9.08 -28.40
C ARG A 84 -6.62 -10.60 -28.56
N GLN A 85 -5.71 -11.23 -27.82
CA GLN A 85 -5.44 -12.68 -27.86
C GLN A 85 -5.86 -13.39 -26.58
N MET A 86 -6.65 -12.75 -25.72
CA MET A 86 -7.13 -13.27 -24.46
C MET A 86 -8.64 -13.41 -24.46
N GLU A 87 -9.16 -14.24 -23.56
CA GLU A 87 -10.57 -14.31 -23.30
C GLU A 87 -11.13 -12.92 -22.91
N GLU A 88 -12.34 -12.61 -23.38
CA GLU A 88 -12.93 -11.28 -23.29
C GLU A 88 -12.98 -10.76 -21.84
N GLU A 89 -13.29 -11.62 -20.87
CA GLU A 89 -13.34 -11.23 -19.45
C GLU A 89 -11.98 -10.77 -18.93
N VAL A 90 -10.91 -11.46 -19.27
CA VAL A 90 -9.52 -11.11 -18.88
C VAL A 90 -9.06 -9.88 -19.65
N ALA A 91 -9.36 -9.82 -20.95
CA ALA A 91 -9.05 -8.68 -21.80
C ALA A 91 -9.72 -7.40 -21.29
N GLN A 92 -10.97 -7.47 -20.82
CA GLN A 92 -11.68 -6.35 -20.23
C GLN A 92 -11.01 -5.86 -18.95
N LYS A 93 -10.62 -6.77 -18.06
CA LYS A 93 -9.87 -6.43 -16.83
C LYS A 93 -8.55 -5.72 -17.16
N LEU A 94 -7.81 -6.21 -18.17
CA LEU A 94 -6.56 -5.58 -18.62
C LEU A 94 -6.78 -4.20 -19.28
N ARG A 95 -7.83 -4.02 -20.09
CA ARG A 95 -8.16 -2.71 -20.70
C ARG A 95 -8.49 -1.65 -19.65
N HIS A 96 -9.03 -2.04 -18.49
CA HIS A 96 -9.30 -1.13 -17.39
C HIS A 96 -8.06 -0.78 -16.56
N ILE A 97 -6.93 -1.40 -16.83
CA ILE A 97 -5.65 -0.98 -16.24
C ILE A 97 -5.24 0.36 -16.87
N GLN A 98 -5.85 1.46 -16.40
CA GLN A 98 -5.37 2.82 -16.67
C GLN A 98 -4.13 3.05 -15.81
N SER A 99 -2.96 2.82 -16.35
CA SER A 99 -1.76 3.03 -15.57
C SER A 99 -0.62 3.58 -16.40
N GLN A 100 0.13 4.42 -15.75
CA GLN A 100 1.49 4.77 -16.14
C GLN A 100 2.38 3.53 -15.95
N ALA A 101 3.44 3.43 -16.74
CA ALA A 101 4.46 2.41 -16.54
C ALA A 101 4.98 2.47 -15.10
N LYS A 102 5.21 1.31 -14.52
CA LYS A 102 5.76 1.15 -13.17
C LYS A 102 7.03 0.31 -13.25
N VAL A 103 8.15 0.96 -13.00
CA VAL A 103 9.43 0.29 -12.96
C VAL A 103 9.80 -0.08 -11.52
N TYR A 104 10.44 -1.23 -11.38
CA TYR A 104 11.09 -1.73 -10.17
C TYR A 104 10.21 -1.71 -8.92
N PHE A 105 9.02 -2.30 -9.03
CA PHE A 105 8.14 -2.54 -7.88
C PHE A 105 8.28 -3.98 -7.36
N ALA A 106 7.89 -4.19 -6.10
CA ALA A 106 7.86 -5.50 -5.46
C ALA A 106 6.42 -5.90 -5.11
N ASN A 107 6.11 -7.17 -5.30
CA ASN A 107 4.92 -7.85 -4.79
C ASN A 107 5.24 -9.35 -4.67
N SER A 108 5.08 -9.92 -3.49
CA SER A 108 5.54 -11.28 -3.21
C SER A 108 4.73 -12.37 -3.94
N ALA A 109 3.40 -12.19 -4.06
CA ALA A 109 2.54 -13.16 -4.75
C ALA A 109 2.88 -13.20 -6.25
N LEU A 110 2.81 -12.05 -6.93
CA LEU A 110 3.11 -11.95 -8.36
C LEU A 110 4.55 -12.40 -8.68
N ARG A 111 5.51 -12.07 -7.83
CA ARG A 111 6.89 -12.54 -7.96
C ARG A 111 6.95 -14.07 -7.92
N SER A 112 6.33 -14.71 -6.93
CA SER A 112 6.31 -16.17 -6.80
C SER A 112 5.67 -16.85 -8.02
N THR A 113 4.62 -16.26 -8.56
CA THR A 113 3.95 -16.77 -9.78
C THR A 113 4.87 -16.66 -10.99
N ILE A 114 5.60 -15.55 -11.19
CA ILE A 114 6.54 -15.40 -12.31
C ILE A 114 7.78 -16.31 -12.14
N GLU A 115 8.25 -16.53 -10.92
CA GLU A 115 9.33 -17.50 -10.64
C GLU A 115 8.91 -18.93 -11.01
N LYS A 116 7.65 -19.33 -10.76
CA LYS A 116 7.10 -20.61 -11.23
C LYS A 116 6.99 -20.67 -12.76
N ILE A 117 6.60 -19.58 -13.40
CA ILE A 117 6.59 -19.48 -14.87
C ILE A 117 8.01 -19.67 -15.42
N GLN A 118 8.99 -19.03 -14.83
CA GLN A 118 10.40 -19.19 -15.22
C GLN A 118 10.84 -20.63 -15.11
N TRP A 119 10.57 -21.29 -13.99
CA TRP A 119 10.88 -22.71 -13.80
C TRP A 119 10.17 -23.58 -14.84
N ALA A 120 8.90 -23.34 -15.11
CA ALA A 120 8.17 -24.11 -16.13
C ALA A 120 8.74 -23.93 -17.56
N LEU A 121 9.34 -22.79 -17.87
CA LEU A 121 10.00 -22.57 -19.16
C LEU A 121 11.34 -23.30 -19.32
N THR A 122 12.05 -23.55 -18.20
CA THR A 122 13.39 -24.14 -18.22
C THR A 122 13.38 -25.64 -18.01
N ASP A 123 12.46 -26.15 -17.20
CA ASP A 123 12.54 -27.51 -16.66
C ASP A 123 11.35 -28.43 -17.06
N MET A 124 10.29 -27.89 -17.69
CA MET A 124 9.10 -28.68 -18.02
C MET A 124 9.07 -29.18 -19.47
N THR A 125 8.33 -30.26 -19.67
CA THR A 125 8.11 -30.82 -21.02
C THR A 125 7.00 -30.07 -21.78
N PRO A 126 6.95 -30.11 -23.13
CA PRO A 126 5.88 -29.50 -23.92
C PRO A 126 4.44 -29.98 -23.55
N ALA A 127 4.32 -31.14 -22.90
CA ALA A 127 3.03 -31.67 -22.45
C ALA A 127 2.36 -30.86 -21.33
N ASP A 128 3.11 -29.98 -20.66
CA ASP A 128 2.65 -29.21 -19.50
C ASP A 128 2.17 -27.79 -19.86
N SER A 129 1.81 -27.57 -21.13
CA SER A 129 1.38 -26.25 -21.62
C SER A 129 0.22 -25.64 -20.82
N MET A 130 -0.73 -26.48 -20.38
CA MET A 130 -1.87 -26.06 -19.58
C MET A 130 -1.47 -25.50 -18.21
N TYR A 131 -0.42 -26.05 -17.60
CA TYR A 131 0.12 -25.51 -16.33
C TYR A 131 0.73 -24.12 -16.54
N LEU A 132 1.56 -23.96 -17.58
CA LEU A 132 2.16 -22.67 -17.93
C LEU A 132 1.07 -21.63 -18.26
N GLU A 133 0.06 -21.97 -19.02
CA GLU A 133 -1.08 -21.10 -19.33
C GLU A 133 -1.82 -20.68 -18.05
N SER A 134 -2.06 -21.61 -17.12
CA SER A 134 -2.70 -21.33 -15.84
C SER A 134 -1.89 -20.36 -14.98
N LEU A 135 -0.58 -20.54 -14.93
CA LEU A 135 0.33 -19.63 -14.22
C LEU A 135 0.34 -18.23 -14.85
N CYS A 136 0.36 -18.17 -16.17
CA CYS A 136 0.31 -16.91 -16.89
C CYS A 136 -1.01 -16.16 -16.66
N LEU A 137 -2.15 -16.87 -16.65
CA LEU A 137 -3.45 -16.31 -16.29
C LEU A 137 -3.47 -15.81 -14.85
N THR A 138 -2.91 -16.58 -13.92
CA THR A 138 -2.78 -16.20 -12.51
C THR A 138 -1.98 -14.90 -12.37
N ALA A 139 -0.83 -14.77 -13.05
CA ALA A 139 -0.03 -13.55 -13.02
C ALA A 139 -0.81 -12.33 -13.54
N VAL A 140 -1.63 -12.49 -14.59
CA VAL A 140 -2.50 -11.42 -15.09
C VAL A 140 -3.55 -11.02 -14.06
N LEU A 141 -4.20 -11.96 -13.42
CA LEU A 141 -5.22 -11.67 -12.41
C LEU A 141 -4.63 -10.99 -11.18
N GLU A 142 -3.47 -11.45 -10.71
CA GLU A 142 -2.72 -10.81 -9.61
C GLU A 142 -2.31 -9.38 -9.97
N LEU A 143 -1.84 -9.14 -11.20
CA LEU A 143 -1.54 -7.80 -11.71
C LEU A 143 -2.79 -6.91 -11.68
N CYS A 144 -3.94 -7.42 -12.11
CA CYS A 144 -5.21 -6.69 -12.07
C CYS A 144 -5.61 -6.31 -10.64
N VAL A 145 -5.43 -7.21 -9.66
CA VAL A 145 -5.70 -6.95 -8.23
C VAL A 145 -4.78 -5.83 -7.72
N ILE A 146 -3.47 -5.93 -7.97
CA ILE A 146 -2.48 -4.92 -7.58
C ILE A 146 -2.84 -3.53 -8.15
N GLN A 147 -3.27 -3.48 -9.41
CA GLN A 147 -3.65 -2.22 -10.05
C GLN A 147 -4.96 -1.66 -9.50
N LYS A 148 -5.95 -2.51 -9.21
CA LYS A 148 -7.22 -2.11 -8.58
C LYS A 148 -7.01 -1.53 -7.19
N GLU A 149 -6.22 -2.17 -6.35
CA GLU A 149 -5.85 -1.67 -5.02
C GLU A 149 -5.17 -0.30 -5.11
N ARG A 150 -4.32 -0.11 -6.13
CA ARG A 150 -3.67 1.16 -6.40
C ARG A 150 -4.65 2.25 -6.84
N LEU A 151 -5.58 1.95 -7.73
CA LEU A 151 -6.63 2.89 -8.15
C LEU A 151 -7.46 3.35 -6.95
N ILE A 152 -7.80 2.41 -6.06
CA ILE A 152 -8.48 2.72 -4.79
C ILE A 152 -7.57 3.59 -3.89
N ALA A 153 -6.28 3.33 -3.85
CA ALA A 153 -5.31 4.11 -3.08
C ALA A 153 -5.02 5.50 -3.67
N THR A 154 -5.02 5.66 -5.02
CA THR A 154 -4.77 6.93 -5.72
C THR A 154 -6.04 7.79 -5.88
N ALA A 155 -7.22 7.18 -5.93
CA ALA A 155 -8.51 7.89 -5.83
C ALA A 155 -8.72 8.51 -4.44
N ARG A 156 -7.91 8.14 -3.45
CA ARG A 156 -7.82 8.82 -2.15
C ARG A 156 -7.01 10.10 -2.33
N PRO A 157 -7.47 11.26 -1.86
CA PRO A 157 -6.64 12.47 -1.83
C PRO A 157 -5.33 12.13 -1.14
N ALA A 158 -4.21 12.31 -1.85
CA ALA A 158 -2.90 11.82 -1.45
C ALA A 158 -2.58 12.16 0.02
N GLY A 159 -2.34 11.13 0.82
CA GLY A 159 -1.99 11.22 2.23
C GLY A 159 -3.14 11.45 3.22
N ARG A 160 -4.40 11.20 2.85
CA ARG A 160 -5.54 11.17 3.78
C ARG A 160 -6.01 9.73 4.07
N LEU A 161 -6.69 9.53 5.20
CA LEU A 161 -7.39 8.29 5.51
C LEU A 161 -8.60 8.10 4.58
N ALA A 162 -8.92 6.85 4.26
CA ALA A 162 -10.19 6.55 3.62
C ALA A 162 -11.34 6.69 4.61
N ARG A 163 -12.49 7.14 4.14
CA ARG A 163 -13.69 7.32 4.97
C ARG A 163 -14.09 6.05 5.75
N ALA A 164 -13.91 4.88 5.14
CA ALA A 164 -14.14 3.60 5.82
C ALA A 164 -13.14 3.34 6.98
N HIS A 165 -11.88 3.79 6.86
CA HIS A 165 -10.90 3.70 7.95
C HIS A 165 -11.15 4.76 9.02
N GLU A 166 -11.58 5.96 8.65
CA GLU A 166 -12.01 6.99 9.61
C GLU A 166 -13.15 6.47 10.48
N GLN A 167 -14.17 5.87 9.86
CA GLN A 167 -15.31 5.29 10.59
C GLN A 167 -14.86 4.16 11.52
N LYS A 168 -14.08 3.19 11.01
CA LYS A 168 -13.56 2.08 11.83
C LYS A 168 -12.74 2.57 13.04
N ILE A 169 -11.97 3.64 12.87
CA ILE A 169 -11.17 4.23 13.96
C ILE A 169 -12.10 4.92 14.96
N ALA A 170 -13.09 5.65 14.49
CA ALA A 170 -14.08 6.31 15.35
C ALA A 170 -14.84 5.28 16.21
N ASP A 171 -15.39 4.24 15.57
CA ASP A 171 -16.11 3.16 16.25
C ASP A 171 -15.21 2.43 17.27
N TYR A 172 -13.96 2.14 16.89
CA TYR A 172 -13.00 1.50 17.80
C TYR A 172 -12.65 2.37 19.01
N VAL A 173 -12.41 3.67 18.79
CA VAL A 173 -12.11 4.61 19.86
C VAL A 173 -13.30 4.72 20.80
N GLU A 174 -14.51 4.89 20.28
CA GLU A 174 -15.74 4.98 21.07
C GLU A 174 -15.94 3.73 21.94
N ALA A 175 -15.81 2.55 21.36
CA ALA A 175 -15.99 1.27 22.06
C ALA A 175 -14.90 0.99 23.13
N ASN A 176 -13.74 1.66 23.06
CA ASN A 176 -12.58 1.36 23.89
C ASN A 176 -12.05 2.57 24.68
N LEU A 177 -12.81 3.68 24.82
CA LEU A 177 -12.35 4.93 25.46
C LEU A 177 -11.73 4.73 26.84
N GLY A 178 -12.28 3.80 27.64
CA GLY A 178 -11.79 3.47 28.98
C GLY A 178 -10.52 2.61 29.00
N LYS A 179 -10.07 2.12 27.85
CA LYS A 179 -8.89 1.25 27.75
C LYS A 179 -7.65 2.01 27.27
N ASP A 180 -6.49 1.35 27.36
CA ASP A 180 -5.26 1.87 26.75
C ASP A 180 -5.30 1.64 25.25
N ILE A 181 -5.48 2.70 24.48
CA ILE A 181 -5.50 2.68 23.01
C ILE A 181 -4.14 3.14 22.52
N SER A 182 -3.39 2.25 21.87
CA SER A 182 -2.08 2.57 21.32
C SER A 182 -2.15 3.13 19.90
N LEU A 183 -1.11 3.86 19.53
CA LEU A 183 -0.93 4.31 18.13
C LEU A 183 -0.82 3.12 17.15
N ASN A 184 -0.27 1.99 17.62
CA ASN A 184 -0.18 0.77 16.83
C ASN A 184 -1.56 0.21 16.48
N ASP A 185 -2.49 0.17 17.45
CA ASP A 185 -3.84 -0.35 17.23
C ASP A 185 -4.55 0.44 16.14
N LEU A 186 -4.49 1.78 16.24
CA LEU A 186 -5.12 2.66 15.25
C LEU A 186 -4.45 2.58 13.86
N ALA A 187 -3.12 2.46 13.81
CA ALA A 187 -2.39 2.30 12.57
C ALA A 187 -2.71 0.95 11.89
N HIS A 188 -2.83 -0.12 12.69
CA HIS A 188 -3.21 -1.45 12.21
C HIS A 188 -4.62 -1.47 11.62
N LEU A 189 -5.59 -0.83 12.28
CA LEU A 189 -6.96 -0.68 11.76
C LEU A 189 -7.02 0.02 10.40
N ALA A 190 -6.08 0.95 10.16
CA ALA A 190 -5.96 1.65 8.89
C ALA A 190 -5.10 0.90 7.84
N GLY A 191 -4.47 -0.23 8.20
CA GLY A 191 -3.54 -0.95 7.33
C GLY A 191 -2.30 -0.11 6.96
N LEU A 192 -1.83 0.76 7.87
CA LEU A 192 -0.72 1.68 7.65
C LEU A 192 0.39 1.50 8.69
N SER A 193 1.63 1.85 8.31
CA SER A 193 2.69 2.03 9.30
C SER A 193 2.38 3.22 10.21
N ARG A 194 2.91 3.24 11.44
CA ARG A 194 2.71 4.33 12.41
C ARG A 194 3.00 5.72 11.82
N PHE A 195 4.08 5.84 11.07
CA PHE A 195 4.48 7.10 10.45
C PHE A 195 3.49 7.58 9.38
N HIS A 196 3.07 6.68 8.49
CA HIS A 196 2.07 6.98 7.46
C HIS A 196 0.69 7.26 8.07
N PHE A 197 0.32 6.52 9.12
CA PHE A 197 -0.93 6.75 9.85
C PHE A 197 -0.97 8.14 10.49
N LEU A 198 0.06 8.55 11.24
CA LEU A 198 0.13 9.87 11.86
C LEU A 198 -0.07 11.00 10.86
N ARG A 199 0.61 10.92 9.70
CA ARG A 199 0.48 11.94 8.64
C ARG A 199 -0.91 11.94 8.02
N ALA A 200 -1.43 10.77 7.66
CA ALA A 200 -2.74 10.62 7.05
C ALA A 200 -3.87 11.05 8.02
N PHE A 201 -3.79 10.63 9.27
CA PHE A 201 -4.77 10.98 10.31
C PHE A 201 -4.81 12.49 10.54
N LYS A 202 -3.64 13.13 10.78
CA LYS A 202 -3.56 14.58 10.97
C LYS A 202 -4.05 15.37 9.77
N LYS A 203 -3.78 14.89 8.54
CA LYS A 203 -4.25 15.55 7.32
C LYS A 203 -5.75 15.41 7.13
N THR A 204 -6.35 14.34 7.64
CA THR A 204 -7.77 14.04 7.55
C THR A 204 -8.57 14.78 8.63
N THR A 205 -8.20 14.59 9.91
CA THR A 205 -8.95 15.07 11.08
C THR A 205 -8.51 16.45 11.56
N ARG A 206 -7.39 16.99 11.04
CA ARG A 206 -6.74 18.23 11.45
C ARG A 206 -6.10 18.20 12.85
N GLU A 207 -6.15 17.07 13.52
CA GLU A 207 -5.58 16.84 14.84
C GLU A 207 -4.74 15.56 14.86
N THR A 208 -3.87 15.40 15.87
CA THR A 208 -3.11 14.16 16.05
C THR A 208 -4.01 13.07 16.65
N PRO A 209 -3.70 11.76 16.48
CA PRO A 209 -4.46 10.68 17.10
C PRO A 209 -4.59 10.83 18.62
N TYR A 210 -3.55 11.31 19.30
CA TYR A 210 -3.58 11.60 20.73
C TYR A 210 -4.56 12.73 21.06
N GLN A 211 -4.56 13.82 20.31
CA GLN A 211 -5.48 14.95 20.51
C GLN A 211 -6.93 14.53 20.26
N TYR A 212 -7.16 13.70 19.24
CA TYR A 212 -8.46 13.12 18.94
C TYR A 212 -8.98 12.27 20.10
N LEU A 213 -8.16 11.30 20.56
CA LEU A 213 -8.53 10.44 21.69
C LEU A 213 -8.79 11.25 22.95
N LEU A 214 -7.95 12.25 23.25
CA LEU A 214 -8.14 13.12 24.41
C LEU A 214 -9.46 13.89 24.28
N ARG A 215 -9.80 14.41 23.12
CA ARG A 215 -11.08 15.10 22.90
C ARG A 215 -12.27 14.17 23.13
N GLN A 216 -12.25 12.97 22.56
CA GLN A 216 -13.32 11.98 22.73
C GLN A 216 -13.51 11.60 24.22
N ARG A 217 -12.41 11.43 24.97
CA ARG A 217 -12.45 11.17 26.41
C ARG A 217 -13.07 12.32 27.19
N ILE A 218 -12.74 13.56 26.86
CA ILE A 218 -13.31 14.74 27.53
C ILE A 218 -14.79 14.91 27.18
N GLU A 219 -15.19 14.74 25.94
CA GLU A 219 -16.60 14.80 25.50
C GLU A 219 -17.43 13.73 26.23
N ARG A 220 -16.92 12.51 26.34
CA ARG A 220 -17.59 11.45 27.11
C ARG A 220 -17.67 11.77 28.62
N ALA A 221 -16.62 12.36 29.18
CA ALA A 221 -16.60 12.79 30.57
C ALA A 221 -17.64 13.90 30.86
N GLN A 222 -17.83 14.85 29.93
CA GLN A 222 -18.87 15.86 30.05
C GLN A 222 -20.28 15.23 30.18
N THR A 223 -20.58 14.25 29.31
CA THR A 223 -21.83 13.50 29.38
C THR A 223 -22.02 12.82 30.76
N LEU A 224 -20.97 12.11 31.24
CA LEU A 224 -21.04 11.42 32.53
C LEU A 224 -21.15 12.39 33.73
N LEU A 225 -20.56 13.58 33.62
CA LEU A 225 -20.70 14.62 34.64
C LEU A 225 -22.12 15.16 34.71
N THR A 226 -22.76 15.39 33.58
CA THR A 226 -24.17 15.84 33.48
C THR A 226 -25.15 14.78 33.98
N GLU A 227 -24.87 13.48 33.74
CA GLU A 227 -25.66 12.39 34.30
C GLU A 227 -25.61 12.30 35.87
N GLY A 228 -24.60 12.86 36.50
CA GLY A 228 -24.45 13.04 37.94
C GLY A 228 -24.25 11.78 38.76
N LYS A 229 -24.17 10.59 38.15
CA LYS A 229 -24.20 9.28 38.82
C LYS A 229 -22.85 8.82 39.37
N LEU A 230 -21.74 9.33 38.85
CA LEU A 230 -20.40 8.86 39.16
C LEU A 230 -19.55 9.94 39.82
N SER A 231 -18.62 9.54 40.69
CA SER A 231 -17.62 10.46 41.23
C SER A 231 -16.67 10.95 40.12
N VAL A 232 -15.97 12.08 40.33
CA VAL A 232 -14.96 12.60 39.40
C VAL A 232 -13.84 11.57 39.17
N THR A 233 -13.49 10.81 40.21
CA THR A 233 -12.46 9.76 40.13
C THR A 233 -12.93 8.58 39.29
N ASP A 234 -14.19 8.16 39.48
CA ASP A 234 -14.76 7.06 38.67
C ASP A 234 -14.90 7.44 37.20
N ILE A 235 -15.32 8.69 36.95
CA ILE A 235 -15.36 9.22 35.56
C ILE A 235 -13.97 9.21 34.92
N ALA A 236 -12.93 9.67 35.65
CA ALA A 236 -11.56 9.64 35.13
C ALA A 236 -11.14 8.23 34.69
N SER A 237 -11.43 7.23 35.55
CA SER A 237 -11.16 5.82 35.23
C SER A 237 -12.00 5.33 34.05
N ALA A 238 -13.30 5.60 34.04
CA ALA A 238 -14.25 5.16 33.01
C ALA A 238 -13.89 5.69 31.62
N VAL A 239 -13.30 6.89 31.54
CA VAL A 239 -12.85 7.49 30.26
C VAL A 239 -11.37 7.24 29.96
N GLY A 240 -10.68 6.37 30.73
CA GLY A 240 -9.36 5.85 30.43
C GLY A 240 -8.18 6.73 30.88
N PHE A 241 -8.34 7.59 31.88
CA PHE A 241 -7.22 8.24 32.54
C PHE A 241 -6.67 7.36 33.68
N LYS A 242 -5.36 7.31 33.82
CA LYS A 242 -4.68 6.51 34.86
C LYS A 242 -4.88 7.09 36.28
N ASP A 243 -5.04 8.41 36.36
CA ASP A 243 -5.32 9.07 37.63
C ASP A 243 -6.22 10.32 37.44
N ALA A 244 -6.94 10.67 38.52
CA ALA A 244 -7.85 11.80 38.52
C ALA A 244 -7.15 13.16 38.35
N THR A 245 -5.89 13.27 38.75
CA THR A 245 -5.13 14.54 38.65
C THR A 245 -4.84 14.86 37.16
N GLN A 246 -4.43 13.85 36.39
CA GLN A 246 -4.24 14.01 34.94
C GLN A 246 -5.56 14.36 34.25
N PHE A 247 -6.64 13.70 34.63
CA PHE A 247 -7.98 13.97 34.12
C PHE A 247 -8.38 15.42 34.38
N ILE A 248 -8.34 15.88 35.64
CA ILE A 248 -8.74 17.23 36.04
C ILE A 248 -7.95 18.30 35.27
N ARG A 249 -6.62 18.11 35.11
CA ARG A 249 -5.77 19.02 34.32
C ARG A 249 -6.17 19.04 32.83
N ALA A 250 -6.36 17.86 32.23
CA ALA A 250 -6.76 17.75 30.84
C ALA A 250 -8.14 18.34 30.57
N PHE A 251 -9.11 18.04 31.45
CA PHE A 251 -10.46 18.57 31.38
C PHE A 251 -10.46 20.11 31.47
N ARG A 252 -9.82 20.67 32.51
CA ARG A 252 -9.71 22.13 32.67
C ARG A 252 -9.04 22.80 31.48
N LYS A 253 -8.00 22.18 30.92
CA LYS A 253 -7.31 22.72 29.72
C LYS A 253 -8.22 22.75 28.49
N LYS A 254 -9.14 21.80 28.35
CA LYS A 254 -10.03 21.67 27.19
C LYS A 254 -11.36 22.42 27.35
N VAL A 255 -11.91 22.42 28.56
CA VAL A 255 -13.25 22.96 28.86
C VAL A 255 -13.20 24.35 29.54
N GLY A 256 -12.07 24.68 30.13
CA GLY A 256 -11.87 25.98 30.81
C GLY A 256 -12.13 25.95 32.31
N VAL A 257 -12.96 25.01 32.80
CA VAL A 257 -13.31 24.84 34.21
C VAL A 257 -12.98 23.43 34.72
N THR A 258 -12.97 23.22 36.04
CA THR A 258 -12.76 21.88 36.60
C THR A 258 -13.99 20.98 36.40
N PRO A 259 -13.85 19.62 36.44
CA PRO A 259 -14.97 18.71 36.33
C PRO A 259 -16.04 18.94 37.46
N GLY A 260 -15.59 19.30 38.66
CA GLY A 260 -16.51 19.63 39.78
C GLY A 260 -17.34 20.87 39.48
N THR A 261 -16.68 21.97 39.10
CA THR A 261 -17.39 23.22 38.73
C THR A 261 -18.30 23.01 37.50
N TYR A 262 -17.88 22.19 36.52
CA TYR A 262 -18.71 21.87 35.35
C TYR A 262 -20.00 21.16 35.77
N ARG A 263 -19.92 20.19 36.67
CA ARG A 263 -21.09 19.46 37.21
C ARG A 263 -22.07 20.39 37.92
N GLU A 264 -21.57 21.36 38.71
CA GLU A 264 -22.39 22.30 39.47
C GLU A 264 -23.12 23.31 38.57
N SER A 265 -22.61 23.51 37.37
CA SER A 265 -23.18 24.49 36.40
C SER A 265 -24.11 23.87 35.37
N THR A 266 -24.31 22.55 35.41
CA THR A 266 -25.15 21.80 34.46
C THR A 266 -26.33 21.15 35.18
#